data_b68c7822ced7c8f80db6acf820ca958c
#
_entry.id   b68c7822ced7c8f80db6acf820ca958c
#
_cell.length_a   1.000
_cell.length_b   1.000
_cell.length_c   1.000
_cell.angle_alpha   90.00
_cell.angle_beta   90.00
_cell.angle_gamma   90.00
#
_symmetry.space_group_name_H-M   'P 1'
#
loop_
_entity.id
_entity.type
_entity.pdbx_description
1 polymer ?
#
loop_
_entity_poly.entity_id
_entity_poly.type
_entity_poly.pdbx_seq_one_letter_code
_entity_poly.pdbx_strand_id
1 'polypeptide(L)'
;MNGLQKLVRRALLTRLKADTGLIALVPAARIFPQGAPLEPSWPFVRLGSTITAPVKATGTAGGNVTIDIHAFARARESGGEVVDTAEDHASAIGAAIEGALADNRLALESSATAHIALSDLRLMPDEEPESFHWFAQLNARVFA
;
A
#
# COMPACT_ATOMS: atom_id res chain seq x y z
N MET A 1 19.40 -11.45 -7.98
CA MET A 1 19.26 -10.12 -7.38
C MET A 1 18.97 -10.27 -5.90
N ASN A 2 19.83 -9.74 -5.07
CA ASN A 2 19.70 -9.84 -3.63
C ASN A 2 18.91 -8.65 -3.07
N GLY A 3 18.19 -8.87 -1.97
CA GLY A 3 17.45 -7.80 -1.31
C GLY A 3 16.21 -7.32 -2.04
N LEU A 4 15.61 -8.17 -2.85
CA LEU A 4 14.45 -7.82 -3.67
C LEU A 4 13.28 -7.32 -2.84
N GLN A 5 13.01 -7.93 -1.69
CA GLN A 5 11.94 -7.48 -0.80
C GLN A 5 12.14 -6.04 -0.35
N LYS A 6 13.36 -5.70 0.05
CA LYS A 6 13.70 -4.35 0.48
C LYS A 6 13.51 -3.34 -0.65
N LEU A 7 14.01 -3.68 -1.85
CA LEU A 7 13.93 -2.80 -3.01
C LEU A 7 12.49 -2.49 -3.39
N VAL A 8 11.65 -3.52 -3.49
CA VAL A 8 10.23 -3.35 -3.87
C VAL A 8 9.48 -2.60 -2.77
N ARG A 9 9.68 -2.97 -1.52
CA ARG A 9 9.00 -2.32 -0.40
C ARG A 9 9.35 -0.83 -0.31
N ARG A 10 10.62 -0.47 -0.45
CA ARG A 10 11.05 0.92 -0.41
C ARG A 10 10.51 1.72 -1.58
N ALA A 11 10.52 1.14 -2.77
CA ALA A 11 9.95 1.79 -3.96
C ALA A 11 8.44 2.00 -3.82
N LEU A 12 7.73 1.03 -3.25
CA LEU A 12 6.30 1.16 -2.97
C LEU A 12 6.01 2.30 -2.00
N LEU A 13 6.73 2.36 -0.88
CA LEU A 13 6.57 3.44 0.10
C LEU A 13 6.86 4.80 -0.52
N THR A 14 7.92 4.91 -1.32
CA THR A 14 8.25 6.15 -2.01
C THR A 14 7.13 6.58 -2.95
N ARG A 15 6.58 5.66 -3.73
CA ARG A 15 5.48 5.93 -4.65
C ARG A 15 4.24 6.42 -3.91
N LEU A 16 3.85 5.73 -2.84
CA LEU A 16 2.66 6.10 -2.07
C LEU A 16 2.81 7.47 -1.40
N LYS A 17 3.98 7.73 -0.80
CA LYS A 17 4.24 9.00 -0.12
C LYS A 17 4.37 10.20 -1.06
N ALA A 18 4.61 9.97 -2.34
CA ALA A 18 4.74 11.01 -3.34
C ALA A 18 3.43 11.31 -4.08
N ASP A 19 2.42 10.47 -3.92
CA ASP A 19 1.16 10.64 -4.64
C ASP A 19 0.30 11.73 -4.02
N THR A 20 0.06 12.79 -4.76
CA THR A 20 -0.67 13.96 -4.24
C THR A 20 -2.12 13.64 -3.84
N GLY A 21 -2.77 12.75 -4.58
CA GLY A 21 -4.14 12.31 -4.25
C GLY A 21 -4.20 11.53 -2.96
N LEU A 22 -3.23 10.67 -2.71
CA LEU A 22 -3.19 9.86 -1.49
C LEU A 22 -2.80 10.70 -0.27
N ILE A 23 -1.76 11.53 -0.38
CA ILE A 23 -1.31 12.33 0.78
C ILE A 23 -2.29 13.43 1.17
N ALA A 24 -3.22 13.79 0.29
CA ALA A 24 -4.33 14.67 0.64
C ALA A 24 -5.31 14.00 1.61
N LEU A 25 -5.40 12.68 1.60
CA LEU A 25 -6.25 11.90 2.50
C LEU A 25 -5.49 11.34 3.70
N VAL A 26 -4.27 10.88 3.48
CA VAL A 26 -3.41 10.28 4.51
C VAL A 26 -2.04 10.96 4.43
N PRO A 27 -1.67 11.81 5.38
CA PRO A 27 -0.36 12.46 5.35
C PRO A 27 0.78 11.44 5.20
N ALA A 28 1.84 11.82 4.48
CA ALA A 28 2.96 10.91 4.22
C ALA A 28 3.54 10.29 5.49
N ALA A 29 3.55 11.04 6.60
CA ALA A 29 4.02 10.56 7.90
C ALA A 29 3.14 9.45 8.49
N ARG A 30 1.97 9.21 7.96
CA ARG A 30 1.05 8.14 8.39
C ARG A 30 0.97 6.99 7.38
N ILE A 31 1.89 6.94 6.45
CA ILE A 31 2.07 5.81 5.54
C ILE A 31 3.27 5.03 6.06
N PHE A 32 3.00 3.90 6.70
CA PHE A 32 3.99 3.16 7.47
C PHE A 32 4.47 1.89 6.77
N PRO A 33 5.73 1.47 7.01
CA PRO A 33 6.13 0.09 6.75
C PRO A 33 5.40 -0.86 7.71
N GLN A 34 5.83 -2.11 7.81
CA GLN A 34 5.20 -3.08 8.72
C GLN A 34 5.23 -2.61 10.19
N GLY A 35 6.27 -1.91 10.58
CA GLY A 35 6.46 -1.46 11.97
C GLY A 35 5.72 -0.18 12.32
N ALA A 36 4.42 -0.11 12.07
CA ALA A 36 3.60 1.03 12.49
C ALA A 36 3.63 1.20 14.02
N PRO A 37 3.46 2.45 14.53
CA PRO A 37 3.32 2.68 15.96
C PRO A 37 2.13 1.92 16.55
N LEU A 38 2.16 1.64 17.87
CA LEU A 38 1.07 0.94 18.54
C LEU A 38 -0.25 1.72 18.47
N GLU A 39 -0.19 3.04 18.56
CA GLU A 39 -1.36 3.92 18.48
C GLU A 39 -1.15 4.98 17.40
N PRO A 40 -1.28 4.58 16.12
CA PRO A 40 -1.12 5.55 15.04
C PRO A 40 -2.27 6.55 15.02
N SER A 41 -2.01 7.75 14.54
CA SER A 41 -3.07 8.71 14.24
C SER A 41 -3.89 8.23 13.03
N TRP A 42 -5.19 8.44 13.05
CA TRP A 42 -6.11 8.04 12.00
C TRP A 42 -6.35 9.18 11.00
N PRO A 43 -6.57 8.92 9.72
CA PRO A 43 -6.40 7.62 9.07
C PRO A 43 -4.93 7.29 8.85
N PHE A 44 -4.63 6.03 8.57
CA PHE A 44 -3.26 5.63 8.28
C PHE A 44 -3.22 4.45 7.29
N VAL A 45 -2.07 4.31 6.65
CA VAL A 45 -1.77 3.19 5.74
C VAL A 45 -0.54 2.48 6.29
N ARG A 46 -0.55 1.15 6.28
CA ARG A 46 0.66 0.39 6.56
C ARG A 46 0.80 -0.79 5.62
N LEU A 47 2.03 -1.16 5.37
CA LEU A 47 2.33 -2.39 4.65
C LEU A 47 2.19 -3.58 5.61
N GLY A 48 1.75 -4.70 5.08
CA GLY A 48 1.69 -5.95 5.82
C GLY A 48 2.85 -6.86 5.46
N SER A 49 2.62 -8.16 5.52
CA SER A 49 3.65 -9.14 5.24
C SER A 49 4.15 -9.06 3.82
N THR A 50 5.43 -9.38 3.64
CA THR A 50 6.12 -9.37 2.36
C THR A 50 6.65 -10.78 2.10
N ILE A 51 6.25 -11.36 0.98
CA ILE A 51 6.64 -12.72 0.59
C ILE A 51 7.36 -12.64 -0.74
N THR A 52 8.50 -13.33 -0.85
CA THR A 52 9.24 -13.40 -2.11
C THR A 52 9.31 -14.84 -2.59
N ALA A 53 8.90 -15.04 -3.85
CA ALA A 53 9.09 -16.30 -4.54
C ALA A 53 10.18 -16.11 -5.60
N PRO A 54 11.39 -16.66 -5.41
CA PRO A 54 12.44 -16.52 -6.40
C PRO A 54 12.05 -17.17 -7.72
N VAL A 55 12.37 -16.50 -8.82
CA VAL A 55 12.20 -17.04 -10.17
C VAL A 55 13.58 -17.25 -10.76
N LYS A 56 13.89 -18.49 -11.12
CA LYS A 56 15.14 -18.85 -11.78
C LYS A 56 14.83 -19.47 -13.14
N ALA A 57 15.34 -18.87 -14.17
CA ALA A 57 15.27 -19.40 -15.52
C ALA A 57 16.65 -19.24 -16.17
N THR A 58 16.91 -20.04 -17.19
CA THR A 58 18.21 -19.98 -17.89
C THR A 58 18.49 -18.55 -18.37
N GLY A 59 19.58 -17.97 -17.89
CA GLY A 59 19.98 -16.61 -18.24
C GLY A 59 19.20 -15.49 -17.56
N THR A 60 18.26 -15.80 -16.66
CA THR A 60 17.45 -14.79 -15.97
C THR A 60 17.41 -15.08 -14.48
N ALA A 61 17.47 -14.04 -13.67
CA ALA A 61 17.24 -14.11 -12.23
C ALA A 61 16.25 -13.02 -11.84
N GLY A 62 15.46 -13.27 -10.82
CA GLY A 62 14.48 -12.31 -10.35
C GLY A 62 13.55 -12.94 -9.35
N GLY A 63 12.35 -12.40 -9.21
CA GLY A 63 11.36 -12.94 -8.30
C GLY A 63 10.02 -12.26 -8.40
N ASN A 64 9.05 -12.86 -7.73
CA ASN A 64 7.75 -12.27 -7.48
C ASN A 64 7.71 -11.88 -6.01
N VAL A 65 7.40 -10.61 -5.75
CA VAL A 65 7.24 -10.08 -4.39
C VAL A 65 5.78 -9.75 -4.19
N THR A 66 5.22 -10.25 -3.12
CA THR A 66 3.83 -9.97 -2.74
C THR A 66 3.84 -9.21 -1.44
N ILE A 67 3.18 -8.04 -1.43
CA ILE A 67 3.11 -7.16 -0.26
C ILE A 67 1.65 -6.84 0.02
N ASP A 68 1.22 -7.04 1.25
CA ASP A 68 -0.11 -6.63 1.70
C ASP A 68 -0.11 -5.13 1.97
N ILE A 69 -1.17 -4.44 1.55
CA ILE A 69 -1.38 -3.02 1.81
C ILE A 69 -2.67 -2.88 2.60
N HIS A 70 -2.58 -2.19 3.73
CA HIS A 70 -3.71 -1.94 4.62
C HIS A 70 -3.95 -0.45 4.77
N ALA A 71 -5.20 -0.02 4.65
CA ALA A 71 -5.61 1.34 4.96
C ALA A 71 -6.73 1.29 6.00
N PHE A 72 -6.62 2.12 7.02
CA PHE A 72 -7.57 2.16 8.14
C PHE A 72 -8.17 3.55 8.26
N ALA A 73 -9.48 3.61 8.38
CA ALA A 73 -10.17 4.88 8.49
C ALA A 73 -11.35 4.82 9.45
N ARG A 74 -11.61 5.95 10.08
CA ARG A 74 -12.81 6.24 10.86
C ARG A 74 -13.66 7.21 10.08
N ALA A 75 -14.88 7.47 10.56
CA ALA A 75 -15.72 8.52 9.99
C ALA A 75 -14.98 9.86 10.02
N ARG A 76 -15.13 10.63 8.96
CA ARG A 76 -14.59 11.97 8.88
C ARG A 76 -15.66 12.98 9.23
N GLU A 77 -15.35 13.86 10.15
CA GLU A 77 -16.27 14.87 10.64
C GLU A 77 -15.78 16.28 10.31
N SER A 78 -16.70 17.18 10.09
CA SER A 78 -16.43 18.61 9.90
C SER A 78 -17.59 19.41 10.52
N GLY A 79 -17.25 20.33 11.41
CA GLY A 79 -18.28 21.14 12.10
C GLY A 79 -19.24 20.33 12.94
N GLY A 80 -18.81 19.18 13.48
CA GLY A 80 -19.65 18.30 14.30
C GLY A 80 -20.53 17.34 13.50
N GLU A 81 -20.46 17.38 12.17
CA GLU A 81 -21.23 16.50 11.29
C GLU A 81 -20.33 15.51 10.56
N VAL A 82 -20.83 14.29 10.34
CA VAL A 82 -20.14 13.29 9.55
C VAL A 82 -20.23 13.67 8.08
N VAL A 83 -19.06 13.93 7.44
CA VAL A 83 -18.98 14.23 6.01
C VAL A 83 -18.63 13.00 5.18
N ASP A 84 -17.95 12.01 5.77
CA ASP A 84 -17.74 10.69 5.19
C ASP A 84 -17.93 9.64 6.28
N THR A 85 -18.64 8.57 5.97
CA THR A 85 -18.67 7.40 6.83
C THR A 85 -17.28 6.76 6.86
N ALA A 86 -17.00 5.95 7.86
CA ALA A 86 -15.73 5.19 7.93
C ALA A 86 -15.54 4.32 6.69
N GLU A 87 -16.60 3.69 6.21
CA GLU A 87 -16.57 2.87 5.00
C GLU A 87 -16.19 3.69 3.76
N ASP A 88 -16.86 4.82 3.55
CA ASP A 88 -16.54 5.68 2.40
C ASP A 88 -15.15 6.29 2.50
N HIS A 89 -14.71 6.65 3.70
CA HIS A 89 -13.38 7.20 3.93
C HIS A 89 -12.30 6.15 3.60
N ALA A 90 -12.45 4.92 4.08
CA ALA A 90 -11.52 3.83 3.77
C ALA A 90 -11.54 3.53 2.26
N SER A 91 -12.71 3.54 1.62
CA SER A 91 -12.83 3.34 0.18
C SER A 91 -12.14 4.43 -0.62
N ALA A 92 -12.25 5.68 -0.19
CA ALA A 92 -11.58 6.80 -0.85
C ALA A 92 -10.06 6.66 -0.78
N ILE A 93 -9.54 6.25 0.37
CA ILE A 93 -8.10 6.00 0.54
C ILE A 93 -7.66 4.85 -0.36
N GLY A 94 -8.43 3.76 -0.41
CA GLY A 94 -8.16 2.64 -1.30
C GLY A 94 -8.13 3.04 -2.77
N ALA A 95 -9.09 3.86 -3.20
CA ALA A 95 -9.12 4.38 -4.56
C ALA A 95 -7.90 5.24 -4.88
N ALA A 96 -7.44 6.04 -3.92
CA ALA A 96 -6.22 6.84 -4.08
C ALA A 96 -4.98 5.95 -4.20
N ILE A 97 -4.90 4.85 -3.44
CA ILE A 97 -3.81 3.88 -3.56
C ILE A 97 -3.85 3.22 -4.94
N GLU A 98 -5.01 2.80 -5.41
CA GLU A 98 -5.15 2.25 -6.76
C GLU A 98 -4.68 3.25 -7.82
N GLY A 99 -5.03 4.53 -7.66
CA GLY A 99 -4.58 5.60 -8.57
C GLY A 99 -3.08 5.79 -8.54
N ALA A 100 -2.47 5.77 -7.36
CA ALA A 100 -1.01 5.91 -7.20
C ALA A 100 -0.24 4.76 -7.88
N LEU A 101 -0.85 3.59 -8.01
CA LEU A 101 -0.24 2.38 -8.55
C LEU A 101 -0.78 2.00 -9.94
N ALA A 102 -1.54 2.90 -10.57
CA ALA A 102 -2.17 2.64 -11.86
C ALA A 102 -1.17 2.46 -13.01
N ASP A 103 0.03 3.05 -12.87
CA ASP A 103 1.13 2.90 -13.82
C ASP A 103 1.86 1.57 -13.64
N ASN A 104 1.32 0.47 -13.76
CA ASN A 104 1.82 -0.91 -13.64
C ASN A 104 3.36 -1.13 -13.57
N ARG A 105 4.12 -0.10 -13.28
CA ARG A 105 5.57 -0.12 -13.21
C ARG A 105 6.06 0.63 -11.98
N LEU A 106 7.06 0.06 -11.33
CA LEU A 106 7.66 0.63 -10.14
C LEU A 106 9.18 0.62 -10.33
N ALA A 107 9.77 1.83 -10.37
CA ALA A 107 11.22 1.96 -10.49
C ALA A 107 11.89 1.60 -9.17
N LEU A 108 12.89 0.73 -9.23
CA LEU A 108 13.65 0.30 -8.06
C LEU A 108 14.98 1.05 -7.99
N GLU A 109 15.53 1.18 -6.78
CA GLU A 109 16.82 1.84 -6.56
C GLU A 109 17.97 1.17 -7.33
N SER A 110 17.83 -0.10 -7.65
CA SER A 110 18.82 -0.86 -8.42
C SER A 110 18.79 -0.59 -9.93
N SER A 111 18.02 0.38 -10.39
CA SER A 111 17.73 0.66 -11.81
C SER A 111 16.86 -0.39 -12.49
N ALA A 112 16.45 -1.44 -11.79
CA ALA A 112 15.49 -2.40 -12.30
C ALA A 112 14.07 -1.82 -12.20
N THR A 113 13.14 -2.39 -12.96
CA THR A 113 11.72 -2.02 -12.90
C THR A 113 10.91 -3.23 -12.49
N ALA A 114 10.03 -3.05 -11.52
CA ALA A 114 9.04 -4.06 -11.16
C ALA A 114 7.77 -3.84 -11.97
N HIS A 115 7.19 -4.92 -12.46
CA HIS A 115 5.84 -4.91 -13.03
C HIS A 115 4.88 -5.22 -11.90
N ILE A 116 3.94 -4.33 -11.63
CA ILE A 116 3.06 -4.43 -10.47
C ILE A 116 1.59 -4.56 -10.87
N ALA A 117 0.84 -5.28 -10.04
CA ALA A 117 -0.60 -5.38 -10.15
C ALA A 117 -1.20 -5.53 -8.75
N LEU A 118 -2.38 -5.00 -8.55
CA LEU A 118 -3.15 -5.20 -7.32
C LEU A 118 -4.14 -6.35 -7.51
N SER A 119 -4.32 -7.11 -6.45
CA SER A 119 -5.30 -8.20 -6.39
C SER A 119 -5.92 -8.25 -5.00
N ASP A 120 -6.97 -9.05 -4.84
CA ASP A 120 -7.60 -9.30 -3.53
C ASP A 120 -8.07 -8.02 -2.83
N LEU A 121 -8.65 -7.10 -3.59
CA LEU A 121 -9.16 -5.85 -3.00
C LEU A 121 -10.35 -6.15 -2.11
N ARG A 122 -10.28 -5.72 -0.85
CA ARG A 122 -11.33 -5.94 0.14
C ARG A 122 -11.61 -4.69 0.95
N LEU A 123 -12.85 -4.53 1.33
CA LEU A 123 -13.29 -3.51 2.27
C LEU A 123 -14.09 -4.20 3.36
N MET A 124 -13.67 -4.03 4.62
CA MET A 124 -14.29 -4.75 5.73
C MET A 124 -14.31 -3.92 6.99
N PRO A 125 -15.28 -4.16 7.89
CA PRO A 125 -15.23 -3.55 9.21
C PRO A 125 -13.97 -3.97 9.94
N ASP A 126 -13.39 -3.05 10.71
CA ASP A 126 -12.25 -3.34 11.55
C ASP A 126 -12.69 -3.72 12.96
N GLU A 127 -11.76 -4.25 13.78
CA GLU A 127 -12.03 -4.64 15.16
C GLU A 127 -12.43 -3.46 16.04
N GLU A 128 -11.89 -2.27 15.79
CA GLU A 128 -12.30 -1.08 16.50
C GLU A 128 -13.71 -0.64 16.06
N PRO A 129 -14.58 -0.28 16.99
CA PRO A 129 -15.90 0.23 16.63
C PRO A 129 -15.80 1.42 15.69
N GLU A 130 -16.68 1.47 14.70
CA GLU A 130 -16.81 2.59 13.76
C GLU A 130 -15.57 2.84 12.88
N SER A 131 -14.78 1.82 12.64
CA SER A 131 -13.65 1.90 11.72
C SER A 131 -13.76 0.87 10.62
N PHE A 132 -13.14 1.16 9.47
CA PHE A 132 -13.09 0.26 8.33
C PHE A 132 -11.66 0.07 7.86
N HIS A 133 -11.44 -1.08 7.26
CA HIS A 133 -10.16 -1.55 6.78
C HIS A 133 -10.26 -1.85 5.28
N TRP A 134 -9.51 -1.12 4.48
CA TRP A 134 -9.31 -1.44 3.07
C TRP A 134 -8.02 -2.24 2.94
N PHE A 135 -8.08 -3.28 2.13
CA PHE A 135 -6.95 -4.19 1.92
C PHE A 135 -6.75 -4.45 0.45
N ALA A 136 -5.48 -4.53 0.03
CA ALA A 136 -5.12 -5.06 -1.28
C ALA A 136 -3.79 -5.79 -1.18
N GLN A 137 -3.55 -6.67 -2.12
CA GLN A 137 -2.28 -7.34 -2.27
C GLN A 137 -1.58 -6.83 -3.51
N LEU A 138 -0.37 -6.30 -3.33
CA LEU A 138 0.49 -5.90 -4.44
C LEU A 138 1.32 -7.10 -4.88
N ASN A 139 1.28 -7.40 -6.17
CA ASN A 139 2.14 -8.42 -6.78
C ASN A 139 3.15 -7.70 -7.66
N ALA A 140 4.42 -7.88 -7.38
CA ALA A 140 5.50 -7.26 -8.12
C ALA A 140 6.38 -8.35 -8.74
N ARG A 141 6.57 -8.25 -10.04
CA ARG A 141 7.44 -9.17 -10.79
C ARG A 141 8.68 -8.42 -11.23
N VAL A 142 9.84 -8.92 -10.86
CA VAL A 142 11.12 -8.31 -11.17
C VAL A 142 12.02 -9.35 -11.84
N PHE A 143 12.61 -8.97 -12.97
CA PHE A 143 13.64 -9.74 -13.63
C PHE A 143 14.93 -8.92 -13.68
N ALA A 144 16.03 -9.59 -13.37
CA ALA A 144 17.35 -8.97 -13.44
C ALA A 144 17.99 -9.26 -14.80
#